data_7c9f156524b74d6cf9466e408f51c700
#
_entry.id   7c9f156524b74d6cf9466e408f51c700
#
_cell.length_a   1.000
_cell.length_b   1.000
_cell.length_c   1.000
_cell.angle_alpha   90.00
_cell.angle_beta   90.00
_cell.angle_gamma   90.00
#
_symmetry.space_group_name_H-M   'P 1'
#
loop_
_entity.id
_entity.type
_entity.pdbx_description
1 polymer ?
#
loop_
_entity_poly.entity_id
_entity_poly.type
_entity_poly.pdbx_seq_one_letter_code
_entity_poly.pdbx_strand_id
1 'polypeptide(L)'
;MNKDKSDFIAADTAATLAGLFRERVKRSPNNVAYRQFDQDSGQWCDSTWQEMATEVARWQDALAGEALHHGDRVAVLLRNCKEWATFDQAALGCGLVVVPLYTDDRPENAAYILNNSGARVLLLQGEEQWQGLLTVHQQLDGLVRILTLEPVTVPEGETRVTTVADWLPATGGELHTDDGDCNDLATIVYTTGTTGRPKGVMLSHWNILFDCDSALEIVQMYADDLLISFLPLSHTFERTVGYYIPMVVGATIAYARSIPELGEDLQTIKPTIMISVPRIYERVYNKIQAGLAEKSPLATKLFNLAVDTGWKRFMHRQGRGSWHPSFLLWPLLNKLVAGKIMAKLGGNMHMAASGGAPLPMPIARVFIGLGLNLIQGYGLTETSPILTANPENDNDPGSVGIPLRGLELRVGENDELQARGPVIMLGYWKDQQSTDAVIDADGWFH
;
A
#
# COMPACT_ATOMS: atom_id res chain seq x y z
N MET A 1 13.47 -20.35 13.15
CA MET A 1 14.36 -19.23 13.49
C MET A 1 13.50 -18.22 14.22
N ASN A 2 13.83 -17.86 15.47
CA ASN A 2 13.16 -16.73 16.11
C ASN A 2 13.62 -15.49 15.36
N LYS A 3 12.76 -14.95 14.48
CA LYS A 3 13.01 -13.65 13.86
C LYS A 3 12.86 -12.58 14.94
N ASP A 4 13.82 -11.68 14.97
CA ASP A 4 13.91 -10.66 16.01
C ASP A 4 12.85 -9.57 15.74
N LYS A 5 11.96 -9.34 16.72
CA LYS A 5 10.98 -8.23 16.71
C LYS A 5 11.55 -6.95 17.35
N SER A 6 12.86 -6.92 17.67
CA SER A 6 13.46 -5.80 18.42
C SER A 6 13.45 -4.47 17.67
N ASP A 7 13.24 -4.49 16.35
CA ASP A 7 13.27 -3.30 15.50
C ASP A 7 11.87 -2.69 15.19
N PHE A 8 10.83 -3.23 15.79
CA PHE A 8 9.47 -2.73 15.68
C PHE A 8 9.32 -1.34 16.32
N ILE A 9 8.71 -0.39 15.60
CA ILE A 9 8.41 0.95 16.10
C ILE A 9 6.92 1.02 16.44
N ALA A 10 6.60 1.09 17.74
CA ALA A 10 5.22 1.19 18.19
C ALA A 10 4.59 2.54 17.78
N ALA A 11 3.27 2.56 17.62
CA ALA A 11 2.52 3.75 17.24
C ALA A 11 2.76 4.93 18.20
N ASP A 12 2.78 4.67 19.52
CA ASP A 12 3.07 5.68 20.55
C ASP A 12 4.51 6.25 20.46
N THR A 13 5.47 5.42 20.03
CA THR A 13 6.87 5.86 19.82
C THR A 13 7.00 6.73 18.57
N ALA A 14 6.27 6.37 17.52
CA ALA A 14 6.24 7.12 16.28
C ALA A 14 5.55 8.48 16.44
N ALA A 15 4.46 8.53 17.21
CA ALA A 15 3.56 9.65 17.42
C ALA A 15 2.89 10.17 16.13
N THR A 16 3.64 10.39 15.05
CA THR A 16 3.17 10.81 13.74
C THR A 16 3.79 9.91 12.64
N LEU A 17 3.26 9.97 11.42
CA LEU A 17 3.83 9.22 10.28
C LEU A 17 5.24 9.73 9.91
N ALA A 18 5.49 11.03 10.03
CA ALA A 18 6.84 11.58 9.88
C ALA A 18 7.76 11.19 11.05
N GLY A 19 7.20 11.09 12.27
CA GLY A 19 7.91 10.57 13.44
C GLY A 19 8.31 9.11 13.28
N LEU A 20 7.46 8.29 12.65
CA LEU A 20 7.78 6.92 12.27
C LEU A 20 9.01 6.87 11.35
N PHE A 21 9.04 7.71 10.32
CA PHE A 21 10.17 7.79 9.40
C PHE A 21 11.46 8.22 10.12
N ARG A 22 11.42 9.28 10.93
CA ARG A 22 12.59 9.74 11.71
C ARG A 22 13.13 8.65 12.64
N GLU A 23 12.25 7.95 13.36
CA GLU A 23 12.66 6.87 14.26
C GLU A 23 13.23 5.68 13.46
N ARG A 24 12.70 5.37 12.28
CA ARG A 24 13.26 4.35 11.39
C ARG A 24 14.65 4.71 10.89
N VAL A 25 14.86 5.92 10.44
CA VAL A 25 16.19 6.43 10.04
C VAL A 25 17.19 6.29 11.18
N LYS A 26 16.80 6.68 12.40
CA LYS A 26 17.65 6.57 13.58
C LYS A 26 18.02 5.13 13.93
N ARG A 27 17.09 4.16 13.81
CA ARG A 27 17.33 2.76 14.19
C ARG A 27 18.15 2.00 13.17
N SER A 28 17.94 2.23 11.89
CA SER A 28 18.55 1.43 10.83
C SER A 28 19.01 2.27 9.62
N PRO A 29 19.86 3.31 9.83
CA PRO A 29 20.23 4.29 8.80
C PRO A 29 20.83 3.67 7.53
N ASN A 30 21.60 2.59 7.69
CA ASN A 30 22.35 1.95 6.61
C ASN A 30 21.59 0.79 5.94
N ASN A 31 20.39 0.42 6.45
CA ASN A 31 19.59 -0.61 5.83
C ASN A 31 18.89 -0.04 4.59
N VAL A 32 18.65 -0.92 3.62
CA VAL A 32 17.92 -0.55 2.39
C VAL A 32 16.45 -0.27 2.74
N ALA A 33 16.00 0.95 2.41
CA ALA A 33 14.60 1.35 2.51
C ALA A 33 13.83 0.97 1.25
N TYR A 34 14.34 1.43 0.11
CA TYR A 34 13.68 1.27 -1.19
C TYR A 34 14.62 0.72 -2.24
N ARG A 35 14.03 -0.07 -3.15
CA ARG A 35 14.67 -0.56 -4.37
C ARG A 35 13.85 -0.14 -5.57
N GLN A 36 14.46 0.56 -6.52
CA GLN A 36 13.79 1.09 -7.70
C GLN A 36 14.62 0.81 -8.96
N PHE A 37 13.93 0.50 -10.06
CA PHE A 37 14.59 0.34 -11.33
C PHE A 37 14.94 1.70 -11.92
N ASP A 38 16.21 1.88 -12.23
CA ASP A 38 16.72 3.08 -12.90
C ASP A 38 16.70 2.84 -14.41
N GLN A 39 15.91 3.62 -15.12
CA GLN A 39 15.74 3.51 -16.57
C GLN A 39 17.01 3.85 -17.34
N ASP A 40 17.82 4.77 -16.83
CA ASP A 40 19.03 5.23 -17.53
C ASP A 40 20.14 4.18 -17.48
N SER A 41 20.38 3.59 -16.33
CA SER A 41 21.37 2.51 -16.15
C SER A 41 20.83 1.12 -16.48
N GLY A 42 19.51 0.94 -16.56
CA GLY A 42 18.88 -0.37 -16.75
C GLY A 42 19.06 -1.32 -15.56
N GLN A 43 19.27 -0.79 -14.35
CA GLN A 43 19.57 -1.57 -13.15
C GLN A 43 18.60 -1.26 -11.98
N TRP A 44 18.46 -2.21 -11.07
CA TRP A 44 17.80 -2.01 -9.80
C TRP A 44 18.77 -1.33 -8.84
N CYS A 45 18.40 -0.15 -8.34
CA CYS A 45 19.17 0.67 -7.43
C CYS A 45 18.54 0.68 -6.04
N ASP A 46 19.37 0.52 -5.02
CA ASP A 46 18.97 0.57 -3.62
C ASP A 46 19.16 1.99 -3.07
N SER A 47 18.25 2.39 -2.17
CA SER A 47 18.37 3.60 -1.36
C SER A 47 18.24 3.22 0.10
N THR A 48 19.18 3.64 0.94
CA THR A 48 19.17 3.44 2.38
C THR A 48 18.24 4.42 3.09
N TRP A 49 17.86 4.12 4.34
CA TRP A 49 17.07 5.05 5.15
C TRP A 49 17.78 6.40 5.34
N GLN A 50 19.11 6.39 5.47
CA GLN A 50 19.91 7.64 5.60
C GLN A 50 19.91 8.48 4.30
N GLU A 51 20.01 7.83 3.14
CA GLU A 51 19.92 8.53 1.85
C GLU A 51 18.52 9.11 1.66
N MET A 52 17.48 8.36 2.02
CA MET A 52 16.11 8.86 1.99
C MET A 52 15.91 10.04 2.95
N ALA A 53 16.51 10.01 4.15
CA ALA A 53 16.44 11.12 5.09
C ALA A 53 17.07 12.41 4.50
N THR A 54 18.18 12.26 3.81
CA THR A 54 18.84 13.40 3.13
C THR A 54 17.94 13.99 2.04
N GLU A 55 17.32 13.14 1.23
CA GLU A 55 16.39 13.61 0.19
C GLU A 55 15.13 14.23 0.79
N VAL A 56 14.52 13.60 1.80
CA VAL A 56 13.34 14.14 2.49
C VAL A 56 13.63 15.52 3.08
N ALA A 57 14.79 15.71 3.72
CA ALA A 57 15.20 17.03 4.25
C ALA A 57 15.31 18.09 3.16
N ARG A 58 15.88 17.76 1.99
CA ARG A 58 15.93 18.67 0.83
C ARG A 58 14.53 19.10 0.36
N TRP A 59 13.59 18.13 0.30
CA TRP A 59 12.23 18.41 -0.09
C TRP A 59 11.48 19.24 0.98
N GLN A 60 11.75 19.01 2.27
CA GLN A 60 11.21 19.83 3.35
C GLN A 60 11.68 21.28 3.26
N ASP A 61 12.99 21.50 3.01
CA ASP A 61 13.54 22.85 2.84
C ASP A 61 12.91 23.56 1.64
N ALA A 62 12.67 22.84 0.55
CA ALA A 62 12.01 23.40 -0.63
C ALA A 62 10.52 23.72 -0.36
N LEU A 63 9.77 22.83 0.33
CA LEU A 63 8.39 23.08 0.75
C LEU A 63 8.29 24.26 1.70
N ALA A 64 9.22 24.43 2.62
CA ALA A 64 9.27 25.57 3.54
C ALA A 64 9.49 26.91 2.82
N GLY A 65 10.08 26.88 1.60
CA GLY A 65 10.20 28.03 0.72
C GLY A 65 8.90 28.44 0.01
N GLU A 66 7.90 27.55 -0.02
CA GLU A 66 6.57 27.86 -0.55
C GLU A 66 5.70 28.51 0.54
N ALA A 67 4.71 29.31 0.14
CA ALA A 67 3.79 29.96 1.10
C ALA A 67 2.74 28.97 1.63
N LEU A 68 3.20 27.95 2.37
CA LEU A 68 2.39 26.90 2.96
C LEU A 68 2.34 27.04 4.49
N HIS A 69 1.24 26.64 5.08
CA HIS A 69 0.98 26.65 6.52
C HIS A 69 0.64 25.26 7.00
N HIS A 70 0.85 24.99 8.28
CA HIS A 70 0.42 23.74 8.91
C HIS A 70 -1.05 23.41 8.56
N GLY A 71 -1.32 22.18 8.16
CA GLY A 71 -2.63 21.73 7.70
C GLY A 71 -2.97 22.07 6.24
N ASP A 72 -2.11 22.79 5.50
CA ASP A 72 -2.31 22.98 4.06
C ASP A 72 -2.18 21.63 3.32
N ARG A 73 -2.97 21.47 2.26
CA ARG A 73 -3.02 20.24 1.47
C ARG A 73 -2.06 20.33 0.31
N VAL A 74 -1.33 19.23 0.12
CA VAL A 74 -0.46 19.02 -1.03
C VAL A 74 -0.82 17.72 -1.71
N ALA A 75 -0.87 17.71 -3.03
CA ALA A 75 -1.35 16.58 -3.81
C ALA A 75 -0.21 15.87 -4.53
N VAL A 76 -0.33 14.54 -4.68
CA VAL A 76 0.62 13.70 -5.40
C VAL A 76 -0.09 12.84 -6.44
N LEU A 77 0.37 12.93 -7.69
CA LEU A 77 -0.14 12.23 -8.86
C LEU A 77 1.03 11.46 -9.51
N LEU A 78 1.52 10.44 -8.82
CA LEU A 78 2.65 9.62 -9.25
C LEU A 78 2.31 8.13 -9.19
N ARG A 79 2.98 7.35 -10.04
CA ARG A 79 3.10 5.91 -9.82
C ARG A 79 3.93 5.63 -8.56
N ASN A 80 3.90 4.39 -8.09
CA ASN A 80 4.74 3.98 -6.96
C ASN A 80 6.22 4.15 -7.31
N CYS A 81 6.89 4.99 -6.55
CA CYS A 81 8.33 5.28 -6.70
C CYS A 81 8.86 5.89 -5.39
N LYS A 82 10.17 5.96 -5.26
CA LYS A 82 10.80 6.58 -4.07
C LYS A 82 10.46 8.06 -3.95
N GLU A 83 10.26 8.76 -5.05
CA GLU A 83 9.89 10.18 -5.09
C GLU A 83 8.48 10.40 -4.49
N TRP A 84 7.56 9.45 -4.68
CA TRP A 84 6.25 9.45 -4.00
C TRP A 84 6.44 9.38 -2.47
N ALA A 85 7.26 8.44 -2.01
CA ALA A 85 7.56 8.27 -0.58
C ALA A 85 8.31 9.48 0.00
N THR A 86 9.25 10.04 -0.76
CA THR A 86 10.00 11.25 -0.37
C THR A 86 9.05 12.44 -0.18
N PHE A 87 8.14 12.68 -1.14
CA PHE A 87 7.17 13.76 -1.05
C PHE A 87 6.21 13.59 0.12
N ASP A 88 5.71 12.36 0.33
CA ASP A 88 4.84 12.02 1.46
C ASP A 88 5.50 12.36 2.80
N GLN A 89 6.73 11.87 3.02
CA GLN A 89 7.44 12.11 4.27
C GLN A 89 7.89 13.57 4.44
N ALA A 90 8.24 14.24 3.35
CA ALA A 90 8.57 15.64 3.40
C ALA A 90 7.34 16.51 3.76
N ALA A 91 6.22 16.27 3.11
CA ALA A 91 4.98 16.98 3.38
C ALA A 91 4.49 16.76 4.82
N LEU A 92 4.42 15.51 5.26
CA LEU A 92 4.00 15.16 6.62
C LEU A 92 4.95 15.75 7.68
N GLY A 93 6.26 15.77 7.43
CA GLY A 93 7.25 16.35 8.33
C GLY A 93 7.23 17.89 8.39
N CYS A 94 6.52 18.54 7.45
CA CYS A 94 6.20 19.96 7.48
C CYS A 94 4.79 20.25 8.01
N GLY A 95 4.11 19.26 8.60
CA GLY A 95 2.74 19.41 9.10
C GLY A 95 1.70 19.63 7.99
N LEU A 96 1.97 19.17 6.77
CA LEU A 96 1.07 19.29 5.62
C LEU A 96 0.22 18.04 5.47
N VAL A 97 -0.97 18.18 4.85
CA VAL A 97 -1.91 17.10 4.60
C VAL A 97 -1.73 16.56 3.18
N VAL A 98 -1.43 15.27 3.03
CA VAL A 98 -1.20 14.65 1.72
C VAL A 98 -2.50 14.20 1.08
N VAL A 99 -2.72 14.60 -0.18
CA VAL A 99 -3.88 14.22 -1.00
C VAL A 99 -3.37 13.37 -2.18
N PRO A 100 -3.41 12.03 -2.06
CA PRO A 100 -3.00 11.17 -3.16
C PRO A 100 -4.07 11.10 -4.25
N LEU A 101 -3.64 11.16 -5.51
CA LEU A 101 -4.47 11.05 -6.70
C LEU A 101 -4.15 9.76 -7.46
N TYR A 102 -5.14 9.20 -8.13
CA TYR A 102 -4.93 8.05 -9.02
C TYR A 102 -4.41 8.51 -10.38
N THR A 103 -3.33 7.89 -10.85
CA THR A 103 -2.70 8.23 -12.15
C THR A 103 -3.60 7.96 -13.35
N ASP A 104 -4.53 7.02 -13.21
CA ASP A 104 -5.45 6.61 -14.28
C ASP A 104 -6.81 7.35 -14.21
N ASP A 105 -6.95 8.33 -13.29
CA ASP A 105 -8.20 9.07 -13.16
C ASP A 105 -8.32 10.15 -14.26
N ARG A 106 -9.55 10.54 -14.55
CA ARG A 106 -9.82 11.57 -15.55
C ARG A 106 -9.37 12.95 -15.04
N PRO A 107 -8.86 13.83 -15.92
CA PRO A 107 -8.44 15.17 -15.53
C PRO A 107 -9.51 15.97 -14.78
N GLU A 108 -10.80 15.81 -15.12
CA GLU A 108 -11.91 16.48 -14.45
C GLU A 108 -12.06 16.03 -12.98
N ASN A 109 -11.84 14.75 -12.71
CA ASN A 109 -11.86 14.22 -11.35
C ASN A 109 -10.66 14.74 -10.55
N ALA A 110 -9.47 14.72 -11.14
CA ALA A 110 -8.27 15.29 -10.52
C ALA A 110 -8.48 16.78 -10.18
N ALA A 111 -9.00 17.58 -11.11
CA ALA A 111 -9.31 18.99 -10.88
C ALA A 111 -10.37 19.16 -9.77
N TYR A 112 -11.41 18.33 -9.76
CA TYR A 112 -12.40 18.35 -8.67
C TYR A 112 -11.75 18.07 -7.31
N ILE A 113 -10.91 17.05 -7.22
CA ILE A 113 -10.22 16.68 -5.97
C ILE A 113 -9.29 17.80 -5.50
N LEU A 114 -8.49 18.37 -6.39
CA LEU A 114 -7.60 19.49 -6.11
C LEU A 114 -8.35 20.70 -5.54
N ASN A 115 -9.47 21.06 -6.17
CA ASN A 115 -10.29 22.19 -5.73
C ASN A 115 -11.05 21.89 -4.44
N ASN A 116 -11.65 20.71 -4.32
CA ASN A 116 -12.42 20.32 -3.14
C ASN A 116 -11.51 20.21 -1.91
N SER A 117 -10.35 19.57 -2.03
CA SER A 117 -9.34 19.50 -0.96
C SER A 117 -8.74 20.87 -0.66
N GLY A 118 -8.67 21.75 -1.65
CA GLY A 118 -7.96 23.01 -1.59
C GLY A 118 -6.45 22.79 -1.59
N ALA A 119 -5.97 21.83 -2.39
CA ALA A 119 -4.54 21.56 -2.55
C ALA A 119 -3.80 22.79 -3.09
N ARG A 120 -2.63 23.07 -2.52
CA ARG A 120 -1.78 24.21 -2.86
C ARG A 120 -0.60 23.81 -3.76
N VAL A 121 -0.08 22.63 -3.57
CA VAL A 121 1.03 22.07 -4.37
C VAL A 121 0.54 20.77 -5.01
N LEU A 122 0.96 20.52 -6.25
CA LEU A 122 0.74 19.28 -6.97
C LEU A 122 2.07 18.75 -7.47
N LEU A 123 2.39 17.51 -7.15
CA LEU A 123 3.51 16.76 -7.74
C LEU A 123 2.95 15.75 -8.75
N LEU A 124 3.50 15.75 -9.96
CA LEU A 124 3.13 14.82 -11.05
C LEU A 124 4.38 14.29 -11.79
N GLN A 125 4.21 13.23 -12.58
CA GLN A 125 5.30 12.57 -13.29
C GLN A 125 5.92 13.46 -14.37
N GLY A 126 5.12 13.84 -15.39
CA GLY A 126 5.64 14.52 -16.55
C GLY A 126 4.58 14.87 -17.60
N GLU A 127 5.01 14.90 -18.87
CA GLU A 127 4.27 15.48 -19.98
C GLU A 127 2.85 14.89 -20.16
N GLU A 128 2.68 13.58 -20.11
CA GLU A 128 1.39 12.95 -20.35
C GLU A 128 0.32 13.45 -19.36
N GLN A 129 0.64 13.45 -18.06
CA GLN A 129 -0.27 13.91 -17.02
C GLN A 129 -0.49 15.42 -17.09
N TRP A 130 0.59 16.17 -17.38
CA TRP A 130 0.50 17.61 -17.54
C TRP A 130 -0.43 18.00 -18.70
N GLN A 131 -0.29 17.36 -19.86
CA GLN A 131 -1.19 17.60 -21.02
C GLN A 131 -2.65 17.26 -20.70
N GLY A 132 -2.89 16.19 -19.93
CA GLY A 132 -4.22 15.88 -19.43
C GLY A 132 -4.78 17.02 -18.57
N LEU A 133 -4.02 17.55 -17.62
CA LEU A 133 -4.42 18.63 -16.73
C LEU A 133 -4.59 19.98 -17.44
N LEU A 134 -3.88 20.22 -18.53
CA LEU A 134 -4.08 21.42 -19.35
C LEU A 134 -5.50 21.51 -19.91
N THR A 135 -6.19 20.41 -20.13
CA THR A 135 -7.60 20.41 -20.61
C THR A 135 -8.56 21.01 -19.59
N VAL A 136 -8.16 21.04 -18.31
CA VAL A 136 -8.94 21.58 -17.18
C VAL A 136 -8.20 22.72 -16.47
N HIS A 137 -7.24 23.35 -17.14
CA HIS A 137 -6.31 24.33 -16.56
C HIS A 137 -7.02 25.46 -15.80
N GLN A 138 -8.17 25.97 -16.32
CA GLN A 138 -8.98 27.00 -15.66
C GLN A 138 -9.55 26.58 -14.30
N GLN A 139 -9.50 25.29 -13.98
CA GLN A 139 -9.95 24.74 -12.70
C GLN A 139 -8.79 24.52 -11.72
N LEU A 140 -7.57 24.93 -12.04
CA LEU A 140 -6.36 24.70 -11.23
C LEU A 140 -5.87 25.97 -10.53
N ASP A 141 -6.70 27.00 -10.40
CA ASP A 141 -6.30 28.32 -9.87
C ASP A 141 -5.90 28.28 -8.38
N GLY A 142 -6.32 27.26 -7.63
CA GLY A 142 -5.95 27.08 -6.23
C GLY A 142 -4.49 26.65 -6.00
N LEU A 143 -3.82 26.08 -7.01
CA LEU A 143 -2.45 25.65 -6.92
C LEU A 143 -1.49 26.84 -6.98
N VAL A 144 -0.52 26.88 -6.07
CA VAL A 144 0.58 27.86 -6.07
C VAL A 144 1.82 27.30 -6.73
N ARG A 145 1.98 25.97 -6.74
CA ARG A 145 3.11 25.25 -7.32
C ARG A 145 2.68 23.95 -7.99
N ILE A 146 3.23 23.67 -9.16
CA ILE A 146 3.09 22.38 -9.85
C ILE A 146 4.50 21.86 -10.10
N LEU A 147 4.81 20.73 -9.47
CA LEU A 147 6.11 20.07 -9.54
C LEU A 147 6.04 18.91 -10.52
N THR A 148 7.04 18.78 -11.40
CA THR A 148 7.14 17.66 -12.33
C THR A 148 8.46 16.91 -12.13
N LEU A 149 8.43 15.58 -12.14
CA LEU A 149 9.67 14.79 -12.09
C LEU A 149 10.43 14.90 -13.40
N GLU A 150 9.74 14.93 -14.52
CA GLU A 150 10.28 15.04 -15.87
C GLU A 150 9.97 16.43 -16.46
N PRO A 151 10.82 16.94 -17.35
CA PRO A 151 10.54 18.20 -18.05
C PRO A 151 9.20 18.12 -18.83
N VAL A 152 8.46 19.23 -18.84
CA VAL A 152 7.16 19.35 -19.52
C VAL A 152 7.10 20.61 -20.38
N THR A 153 6.21 20.62 -21.37
CA THR A 153 5.96 21.78 -22.22
C THR A 153 5.03 22.77 -21.49
N VAL A 154 5.59 23.86 -20.99
CA VAL A 154 4.87 24.87 -20.21
C VAL A 154 4.28 25.92 -21.15
N PRO A 155 2.94 26.19 -21.09
CA PRO A 155 2.34 27.29 -21.87
C PRO A 155 2.88 28.67 -21.49
N GLU A 156 2.90 29.59 -22.44
CA GLU A 156 3.32 30.97 -22.19
C GLU A 156 2.45 31.62 -21.11
N GLY A 157 3.10 32.23 -20.12
CA GLY A 157 2.46 32.89 -18.98
C GLY A 157 2.16 31.96 -17.78
N GLU A 158 2.32 30.64 -17.88
CA GLU A 158 2.24 29.74 -16.74
C GLU A 158 3.57 29.73 -15.97
N THR A 159 3.55 30.21 -14.73
CA THR A 159 4.76 30.39 -13.90
C THR A 159 4.82 29.46 -12.69
N ARG A 160 3.76 28.68 -12.45
CA ARG A 160 3.65 27.77 -11.29
C ARG A 160 4.39 26.45 -11.50
N VAL A 161 4.64 26.10 -12.77
CA VAL A 161 5.24 24.81 -13.15
C VAL A 161 6.76 24.89 -13.05
N THR A 162 7.38 23.93 -12.38
CA THR A 162 8.84 23.77 -12.32
C THR A 162 9.20 22.29 -12.17
N THR A 163 10.37 21.89 -12.65
CA THR A 163 10.86 20.53 -12.40
C THR A 163 11.30 20.39 -10.94
N VAL A 164 11.18 19.19 -10.38
CA VAL A 164 11.72 18.88 -9.05
C VAL A 164 13.22 19.17 -9.00
N ALA A 165 13.96 18.87 -10.08
CA ALA A 165 15.39 19.11 -10.16
C ALA A 165 15.75 20.59 -10.02
N ASP A 166 14.96 21.51 -10.60
CA ASP A 166 15.18 22.95 -10.52
C ASP A 166 14.62 23.55 -9.21
N TRP A 167 13.63 22.91 -8.61
CA TRP A 167 12.98 23.36 -7.39
C TRP A 167 13.75 23.03 -6.12
N LEU A 168 14.44 21.88 -6.11
CA LEU A 168 15.18 21.41 -4.94
C LEU A 168 16.45 22.23 -4.70
N PRO A 169 16.77 22.58 -3.43
CA PRO A 169 18.07 23.16 -3.10
C PRO A 169 19.21 22.15 -3.38
N ALA A 170 20.39 22.64 -3.63
CA ALA A 170 21.57 21.79 -3.91
C ALA A 170 21.89 20.83 -2.75
N THR A 171 21.66 21.28 -1.51
CA THR A 171 21.82 20.48 -0.28
C THR A 171 20.61 20.71 0.62
N GLY A 172 20.23 19.70 1.40
CA GLY A 172 19.21 19.82 2.45
C GLY A 172 19.84 20.09 3.83
N GLY A 173 19.01 20.56 4.73
CA GLY A 173 19.31 20.69 6.15
C GLY A 173 19.11 19.38 6.92
N GLU A 174 18.66 19.51 8.18
CA GLU A 174 18.21 18.40 9.00
C GLU A 174 16.70 18.15 8.76
N LEU A 175 16.25 16.94 9.08
CA LEU A 175 14.82 16.63 9.03
C LEU A 175 14.01 17.55 9.96
N HIS A 176 12.95 18.14 9.44
CA HIS A 176 12.02 18.93 10.25
C HIS A 176 11.28 18.04 11.24
N THR A 177 10.91 18.63 12.38
CA THR A 177 10.27 17.94 13.50
C THR A 177 8.93 18.55 13.92
N ASP A 178 8.49 19.59 13.23
CA ASP A 178 7.21 20.29 13.51
C ASP A 178 6.09 19.68 12.67
N ASP A 179 5.80 18.44 12.93
CA ASP A 179 4.84 17.61 12.20
C ASP A 179 3.47 17.48 12.90
N GLY A 180 3.25 18.22 13.99
CA GLY A 180 1.97 18.30 14.68
C GLY A 180 1.71 17.18 15.71
N ASP A 181 0.44 16.90 15.95
CA ASP A 181 -0.06 15.90 16.90
C ASP A 181 -0.53 14.62 16.19
N CYS A 182 -0.55 13.50 16.90
CA CYS A 182 -0.99 12.21 16.35
C CYS A 182 -2.44 12.22 15.84
N ASN A 183 -3.30 13.08 16.39
CA ASN A 183 -4.70 13.22 15.98
C ASN A 183 -4.90 14.24 14.86
N ASP A 184 -3.86 14.95 14.45
CA ASP A 184 -3.94 15.87 13.33
C ASP A 184 -4.23 15.11 12.03
N LEU A 185 -4.87 15.80 11.09
CA LEU A 185 -5.19 15.26 9.78
C LEU A 185 -3.90 15.03 8.98
N ALA A 186 -3.62 13.76 8.67
CA ALA A 186 -2.45 13.38 7.90
C ALA A 186 -2.73 13.33 6.39
N THR A 187 -3.92 12.87 6.02
CA THR A 187 -4.25 12.65 4.60
C THR A 187 -5.75 12.73 4.34
N ILE A 188 -6.09 13.14 3.11
CA ILE A 188 -7.46 13.05 2.59
C ILE A 188 -7.43 12.13 1.37
N VAL A 189 -8.01 10.94 1.51
CA VAL A 189 -8.06 9.94 0.44
C VAL A 189 -9.42 9.94 -0.22
N TYR A 190 -9.48 10.26 -1.51
CA TYR A 190 -10.74 10.31 -2.23
C TYR A 190 -11.17 8.94 -2.74
N THR A 191 -12.42 8.58 -2.45
CA THR A 191 -13.04 7.33 -2.90
C THR A 191 -14.21 7.62 -3.82
N THR A 192 -14.40 6.79 -4.85
CA THR A 192 -15.59 6.86 -5.70
C THR A 192 -16.77 6.27 -4.94
N GLY A 193 -17.58 7.15 -4.32
CA GLY A 193 -18.82 6.73 -3.70
C GLY A 193 -19.86 6.25 -4.73
N THR A 194 -20.84 5.49 -4.27
CA THR A 194 -21.99 4.99 -5.10
C THR A 194 -22.83 6.11 -5.70
N THR A 195 -22.66 7.36 -5.29
CA THR A 195 -23.48 8.53 -5.63
C THR A 195 -22.87 9.49 -6.66
N GLY A 196 -21.71 9.19 -7.25
CA GLY A 196 -21.19 9.89 -8.44
C GLY A 196 -19.95 10.76 -8.23
N ARG A 197 -19.85 11.63 -7.20
CA ARG A 197 -18.63 12.42 -6.96
C ARG A 197 -17.76 11.79 -5.88
N PRO A 198 -16.43 11.79 -6.02
CA PRO A 198 -15.52 11.27 -5.00
C PRO A 198 -15.68 12.01 -3.67
N LYS A 199 -15.71 11.27 -2.56
CA LYS A 199 -15.70 11.81 -1.19
C LYS A 199 -14.29 11.70 -0.61
N GLY A 200 -13.84 12.75 0.06
CA GLY A 200 -12.53 12.79 0.71
C GLY A 200 -12.59 12.21 2.12
N VAL A 201 -12.05 11.02 2.31
CA VAL A 201 -11.94 10.36 3.62
C VAL A 201 -10.78 10.99 4.39
N MET A 202 -11.05 11.54 5.56
CA MET A 202 -10.05 12.17 6.44
C MET A 202 -9.45 11.14 7.40
N LEU A 203 -8.14 10.94 7.33
CA LEU A 203 -7.40 10.06 8.25
C LEU A 203 -6.33 10.84 9.00
N SER A 204 -6.28 10.64 10.32
CA SER A 204 -5.23 11.19 11.17
C SER A 204 -3.96 10.32 11.10
N HIS A 205 -2.84 10.84 11.63
CA HIS A 205 -1.64 10.04 11.84
C HIS A 205 -1.95 8.82 12.72
N TRP A 206 -2.74 9.01 13.77
CA TRP A 206 -3.10 7.95 14.71
C TRP A 206 -3.92 6.84 14.07
N ASN A 207 -4.90 7.18 13.22
CA ASN A 207 -5.69 6.16 12.52
C ASN A 207 -4.79 5.14 11.80
N ILE A 208 -3.81 5.64 11.04
CA ILE A 208 -2.91 4.81 10.22
C ILE A 208 -1.87 4.08 11.08
N LEU A 209 -1.26 4.77 12.06
CA LEU A 209 -0.26 4.15 12.95
C LEU A 209 -0.87 3.05 13.80
N PHE A 210 -2.08 3.28 14.35
CA PHE A 210 -2.78 2.28 15.13
C PHE A 210 -3.17 1.05 14.29
N ASP A 211 -3.57 1.27 13.04
CA ASP A 211 -3.87 0.19 12.11
C ASP A 211 -2.62 -0.66 11.82
N CYS A 212 -1.48 -0.03 11.54
CA CYS A 212 -0.20 -0.71 11.36
C CYS A 212 0.20 -1.56 12.58
N ASP A 213 0.10 -0.98 13.77
CA ASP A 213 0.45 -1.61 15.04
C ASP A 213 -0.42 -2.84 15.30
N SER A 214 -1.73 -2.69 15.14
CA SER A 214 -2.71 -3.75 15.39
C SER A 214 -2.63 -4.86 14.34
N ALA A 215 -2.37 -4.53 13.08
CA ALA A 215 -2.21 -5.52 12.00
C ALA A 215 -0.99 -6.43 12.24
N LEU A 216 0.11 -5.88 12.75
CA LEU A 216 1.34 -6.64 13.05
C LEU A 216 1.22 -7.60 14.24
N GLU A 217 0.13 -7.53 15.02
CA GLU A 217 -0.18 -8.56 16.01
C GLU A 217 -0.73 -9.84 15.37
N ILE A 218 -1.41 -9.69 14.23
CA ILE A 218 -2.05 -10.80 13.50
C ILE A 218 -1.13 -11.34 12.41
N VAL A 219 -0.49 -10.45 11.65
CA VAL A 219 0.36 -10.76 10.49
C VAL A 219 1.80 -10.43 10.81
N GLN A 220 2.70 -11.40 10.58
CA GLN A 220 4.11 -11.22 10.92
C GLN A 220 4.91 -10.71 9.72
N MET A 221 5.57 -9.57 9.92
CA MET A 221 6.54 -8.98 9.00
C MET A 221 7.81 -8.60 9.78
N TYR A 222 8.98 -8.67 9.14
CA TYR A 222 10.27 -8.51 9.80
C TYR A 222 11.20 -7.61 8.99
N ALA A 223 12.29 -7.13 9.60
CA ALA A 223 13.26 -6.25 8.98
C ALA A 223 14.01 -6.87 7.78
N ASP A 224 14.10 -8.20 7.73
CA ASP A 224 14.72 -8.94 6.61
C ASP A 224 13.75 -9.26 5.47
N ASP A 225 12.50 -8.79 5.56
CA ASP A 225 11.53 -8.96 4.49
C ASP A 225 11.74 -7.96 3.36
N LEU A 226 11.37 -8.40 2.16
CA LEU A 226 11.40 -7.64 0.93
C LEU A 226 10.01 -7.69 0.28
N LEU A 227 9.38 -6.53 0.20
CA LEU A 227 8.08 -6.38 -0.45
C LEU A 227 8.25 -5.94 -1.90
N ILE A 228 7.30 -6.33 -2.75
CA ILE A 228 7.13 -5.72 -4.06
C ILE A 228 5.85 -4.87 -4.08
N SER A 229 6.02 -3.58 -4.32
CA SER A 229 4.93 -2.59 -4.35
C SER A 229 4.48 -2.33 -5.78
N PHE A 230 3.22 -2.61 -6.08
CA PHE A 230 2.64 -2.45 -7.43
C PHE A 230 1.16 -2.03 -7.41
N LEU A 231 0.47 -2.16 -6.28
CA LEU A 231 -0.86 -1.55 -6.11
C LEU A 231 -0.67 -0.04 -5.91
N PRO A 232 -1.61 0.82 -6.32
CA PRO A 232 -1.41 2.26 -6.20
C PRO A 232 -1.22 2.72 -4.75
N LEU A 233 -0.16 3.48 -4.46
CA LEU A 233 0.05 4.13 -3.15
C LEU A 233 -1.02 5.19 -2.83
N SER A 234 -1.78 5.61 -3.83
CA SER A 234 -2.98 6.44 -3.65
C SER A 234 -4.13 5.69 -2.98
N HIS A 235 -4.09 4.36 -2.96
CA HIS A 235 -5.06 3.54 -2.23
C HIS A 235 -4.56 3.22 -0.82
N THR A 236 -5.41 3.39 0.21
CA THR A 236 -5.06 3.17 1.62
C THR A 236 -4.49 1.78 1.89
N PHE A 237 -4.98 0.74 1.20
CA PHE A 237 -4.48 -0.63 1.39
C PHE A 237 -2.99 -0.76 1.08
N GLU A 238 -2.53 -0.30 -0.08
CA GLU A 238 -1.10 -0.30 -0.40
C GLU A 238 -0.34 0.66 0.49
N ARG A 239 -0.88 1.86 0.74
CA ARG A 239 -0.19 2.88 1.53
C ARG A 239 0.03 2.42 2.98
N THR A 240 -0.95 1.78 3.61
CA THR A 240 -0.79 1.26 4.98
C THR A 240 0.02 -0.04 4.99
N VAL A 241 -0.39 -1.06 4.20
CA VAL A 241 0.18 -2.41 4.31
C VAL A 241 1.47 -2.58 3.51
N GLY A 242 1.56 -1.92 2.34
CA GLY A 242 2.73 -2.01 1.46
C GLY A 242 3.79 -0.93 1.69
N TYR A 243 3.50 0.10 2.49
CA TYR A 243 4.43 1.21 2.70
C TYR A 243 4.67 1.54 4.18
N TYR A 244 3.63 1.86 4.99
CA TYR A 244 3.87 2.20 6.40
C TYR A 244 4.23 0.98 7.27
N ILE A 245 3.56 -0.17 7.11
CA ILE A 245 3.92 -1.39 7.87
C ILE A 245 5.38 -1.82 7.62
N PRO A 246 5.90 -1.87 6.37
CA PRO A 246 7.32 -2.09 6.14
C PRO A 246 8.23 -1.10 6.86
N MET A 247 7.85 0.17 6.93
CA MET A 247 8.61 1.20 7.67
C MET A 247 8.60 0.92 9.18
N VAL A 248 7.47 0.47 9.76
CA VAL A 248 7.36 0.09 11.18
C VAL A 248 8.37 -1.01 11.54
N VAL A 249 8.58 -2.00 10.67
CA VAL A 249 9.46 -3.15 10.94
C VAL A 249 10.86 -3.00 10.33
N GLY A 250 11.09 -2.04 9.43
CA GLY A 250 12.37 -1.83 8.75
C GLY A 250 12.58 -2.72 7.53
N ALA A 251 11.52 -3.27 6.94
CA ALA A 251 11.58 -4.07 5.73
C ALA A 251 11.87 -3.21 4.48
N THR A 252 12.41 -3.85 3.44
CA THR A 252 12.71 -3.19 2.16
C THR A 252 11.50 -3.24 1.23
N ILE A 253 11.23 -2.15 0.51
CA ILE A 253 10.19 -2.07 -0.52
C ILE A 253 10.84 -1.94 -1.89
N ALA A 254 10.52 -2.86 -2.81
CA ALA A 254 10.87 -2.73 -4.22
C ALA A 254 9.67 -2.24 -5.02
N TYR A 255 9.82 -1.13 -5.74
CA TYR A 255 8.76 -0.59 -6.60
C TYR A 255 8.78 -1.28 -7.95
N ALA A 256 7.70 -2.00 -8.30
CA ALA A 256 7.58 -2.67 -9.60
C ALA A 256 7.63 -1.65 -10.75
N ARG A 257 8.26 -2.02 -11.86
CA ARG A 257 8.36 -1.18 -13.06
C ARG A 257 6.98 -0.88 -13.65
N SER A 258 6.16 -1.92 -13.78
CA SER A 258 4.78 -1.82 -14.29
C SER A 258 4.02 -3.13 -14.04
N ILE A 259 2.68 -3.11 -14.19
CA ILE A 259 1.86 -4.33 -14.11
C ILE A 259 2.19 -5.36 -15.22
N PRO A 260 2.45 -4.97 -16.49
CA PRO A 260 2.92 -5.91 -17.51
C PRO A 260 4.25 -6.59 -17.16
N GLU A 261 5.19 -5.87 -16.55
CA GLU A 261 6.53 -6.35 -16.21
C GLU A 261 6.61 -7.06 -14.84
N LEU A 262 5.52 -7.02 -14.05
CA LEU A 262 5.47 -7.58 -12.68
C LEU A 262 5.96 -9.04 -12.62
N GLY A 263 5.67 -9.85 -13.64
CA GLY A 263 6.08 -11.26 -13.66
C GLY A 263 7.60 -11.44 -13.78
N GLU A 264 8.29 -10.53 -14.46
CA GLU A 264 9.75 -10.49 -14.56
C GLU A 264 10.37 -9.91 -13.29
N ASP A 265 9.77 -8.83 -12.76
CA ASP A 265 10.19 -8.20 -11.53
C ASP A 265 10.13 -9.17 -10.34
N LEU A 266 9.05 -9.96 -10.22
CA LEU A 266 8.94 -11.01 -9.21
C LEU A 266 10.11 -12.02 -9.25
N GLN A 267 10.55 -12.40 -10.47
CA GLN A 267 11.65 -13.37 -10.63
C GLN A 267 13.03 -12.73 -10.37
N THR A 268 13.17 -11.44 -10.62
CA THR A 268 14.42 -10.70 -10.40
C THR A 268 14.57 -10.28 -8.94
N ILE A 269 13.54 -9.65 -8.37
CA ILE A 269 13.52 -9.13 -7.00
C ILE A 269 13.40 -10.26 -5.99
N LYS A 270 12.61 -11.30 -6.28
CA LYS A 270 12.33 -12.45 -5.41
C LYS A 270 11.79 -12.01 -4.04
N PRO A 271 10.67 -11.29 -4.02
CA PRO A 271 10.11 -10.77 -2.78
C PRO A 271 9.74 -11.89 -1.81
N THR A 272 9.77 -11.57 -0.53
CA THR A 272 9.35 -12.46 0.56
C THR A 272 7.89 -12.27 0.91
N ILE A 273 7.35 -11.06 0.65
CA ILE A 273 5.96 -10.69 0.90
C ILE A 273 5.38 -10.00 -0.32
N MET A 274 4.09 -10.25 -0.60
CA MET A 274 3.34 -9.59 -1.65
C MET A 274 1.96 -9.15 -1.13
N ILE A 275 1.69 -7.85 -1.26
CA ILE A 275 0.36 -7.29 -1.01
C ILE A 275 -0.35 -7.20 -2.36
N SER A 276 -1.58 -7.73 -2.46
CA SER A 276 -2.24 -7.85 -3.75
C SER A 276 -3.77 -7.88 -3.64
N VAL A 277 -4.42 -7.95 -4.77
CA VAL A 277 -5.88 -8.05 -4.90
C VAL A 277 -6.24 -9.34 -5.64
N PRO A 278 -7.48 -9.88 -5.49
CA PRO A 278 -7.92 -11.13 -6.10
C PRO A 278 -7.65 -11.23 -7.60
N ARG A 279 -7.76 -10.13 -8.32
CA ARG A 279 -7.57 -10.05 -9.77
C ARG A 279 -6.18 -10.51 -10.24
N ILE A 280 -5.16 -10.35 -9.41
CA ILE A 280 -3.80 -10.84 -9.71
C ILE A 280 -3.78 -12.36 -9.67
N TYR A 281 -4.37 -12.96 -8.65
CA TYR A 281 -4.46 -14.42 -8.51
C TYR A 281 -5.31 -15.04 -9.62
N GLU A 282 -6.44 -14.42 -9.98
CA GLU A 282 -7.27 -14.83 -11.12
C GLU A 282 -6.49 -14.86 -12.42
N ARG A 283 -5.73 -13.79 -12.70
CA ARG A 283 -4.90 -13.70 -13.91
C ARG A 283 -3.83 -14.80 -13.95
N VAL A 284 -3.14 -15.01 -12.82
CA VAL A 284 -2.12 -16.08 -12.72
C VAL A 284 -2.77 -17.46 -12.82
N TYR A 285 -3.91 -17.67 -12.17
CA TYR A 285 -4.68 -18.92 -12.26
C TYR A 285 -5.07 -19.24 -13.70
N ASN A 286 -5.64 -18.28 -14.41
CA ASN A 286 -6.03 -18.46 -15.83
C ASN A 286 -4.83 -18.80 -16.72
N LYS A 287 -3.67 -18.17 -16.47
CA LYS A 287 -2.42 -18.48 -17.19
C LYS A 287 -1.92 -19.90 -16.88
N ILE A 288 -2.06 -20.35 -15.63
CA ILE A 288 -1.74 -21.73 -15.24
C ILE A 288 -2.67 -22.71 -15.97
N GLN A 289 -3.99 -22.46 -15.99
CA GLN A 289 -4.97 -23.33 -16.64
C GLN A 289 -4.74 -23.42 -18.16
N ALA A 290 -4.48 -22.29 -18.82
CA ALA A 290 -4.14 -22.27 -20.24
C ALA A 290 -2.87 -23.09 -20.53
N GLY A 291 -1.81 -22.92 -19.72
CA GLY A 291 -0.60 -23.71 -19.89
C GLY A 291 -0.76 -25.20 -19.58
N LEU A 292 -1.73 -25.59 -18.74
CA LEU A 292 -2.04 -27.00 -18.48
C LEU A 292 -2.84 -27.62 -19.63
N ALA A 293 -3.72 -26.85 -20.27
CA ALA A 293 -4.50 -27.31 -21.43
C ALA A 293 -3.61 -27.70 -22.64
N GLU A 294 -2.44 -27.09 -22.76
CA GLU A 294 -1.45 -27.39 -23.79
C GLU A 294 -0.57 -28.61 -23.46
N LYS A 295 -0.67 -29.14 -22.22
CA LYS A 295 0.17 -30.26 -21.75
C LYS A 295 -0.59 -31.58 -21.77
N SER A 296 0.14 -32.66 -21.50
CA SER A 296 -0.44 -34.01 -21.40
C SER A 296 -1.45 -34.13 -20.24
N PRO A 297 -2.45 -34.99 -20.34
CA PRO A 297 -3.41 -35.25 -19.24
C PRO A 297 -2.73 -35.68 -17.92
N LEU A 298 -1.53 -36.26 -18.02
CA LEU A 298 -0.73 -36.63 -16.85
C LEU A 298 -0.24 -35.37 -16.09
N ALA A 299 0.13 -34.30 -16.80
CA ALA A 299 0.56 -33.05 -16.16
C ALA A 299 -0.60 -32.42 -15.37
N THR A 300 -1.81 -32.41 -15.94
CA THR A 300 -3.02 -31.93 -15.24
C THR A 300 -3.35 -32.78 -14.01
N LYS A 301 -3.25 -34.12 -14.13
CA LYS A 301 -3.44 -35.01 -12.97
C LYS A 301 -2.41 -34.74 -11.87
N LEU A 302 -1.17 -34.53 -12.22
CA LEU A 302 -0.09 -34.25 -11.29
C LEU A 302 -0.26 -32.90 -10.60
N PHE A 303 -0.68 -31.87 -11.35
CA PHE A 303 -1.04 -30.57 -10.82
C PHE A 303 -2.18 -30.66 -9.80
N ASN A 304 -3.28 -31.33 -10.16
CA ASN A 304 -4.42 -31.48 -9.26
C ASN A 304 -4.04 -32.26 -8.00
N LEU A 305 -3.22 -33.32 -8.13
CA LEU A 305 -2.71 -34.08 -6.98
C LEU A 305 -1.82 -33.21 -6.08
N ALA A 306 -0.99 -32.34 -6.64
CA ALA A 306 -0.18 -31.40 -5.86
C ALA A 306 -1.05 -30.41 -5.10
N VAL A 307 -2.02 -29.79 -5.76
CA VAL A 307 -2.98 -28.85 -5.13
C VAL A 307 -3.76 -29.54 -4.03
N ASP A 308 -4.35 -30.72 -4.28
CA ASP A 308 -5.14 -31.44 -3.28
C ASP A 308 -4.30 -31.90 -2.07
N THR A 309 -3.09 -32.38 -2.32
CA THR A 309 -2.18 -32.79 -1.23
C THR A 309 -1.76 -31.59 -0.39
N GLY A 310 -1.39 -30.48 -1.04
CA GLY A 310 -0.97 -29.26 -0.35
C GLY A 310 -2.14 -28.63 0.42
N TRP A 311 -3.35 -28.63 -0.14
CA TRP A 311 -4.55 -28.18 0.57
C TRP A 311 -4.85 -29.00 1.82
N LYS A 312 -4.79 -30.33 1.73
CA LYS A 312 -4.97 -31.21 2.91
C LYS A 312 -3.90 -30.93 3.97
N ARG A 313 -2.65 -30.68 3.56
CA ARG A 313 -1.56 -30.31 4.48
C ARG A 313 -1.82 -28.96 5.14
N PHE A 314 -2.32 -27.98 4.39
CA PHE A 314 -2.74 -26.71 4.96
C PHE A 314 -3.85 -26.90 6.00
N MET A 315 -4.94 -27.58 5.66
CA MET A 315 -6.06 -27.86 6.58
C MET A 315 -5.57 -28.60 7.85
N HIS A 316 -4.65 -29.53 7.71
CA HIS A 316 -4.05 -30.22 8.86
C HIS A 316 -3.24 -29.27 9.75
N ARG A 317 -2.44 -28.40 9.18
CA ARG A 317 -1.66 -27.38 9.93
C ARG A 317 -2.57 -26.37 10.65
N GLN A 318 -3.72 -26.06 10.08
CA GLN A 318 -4.74 -25.20 10.69
C GLN A 318 -5.62 -25.93 11.73
N GLY A 319 -5.30 -27.19 12.07
CA GLY A 319 -6.11 -27.99 13.00
C GLY A 319 -7.50 -28.42 12.48
N ARG A 320 -7.78 -28.19 11.18
CA ARG A 320 -9.08 -28.45 10.53
C ARG A 320 -9.09 -29.70 9.66
N GLY A 321 -8.08 -30.53 9.74
CA GLY A 321 -7.98 -31.76 8.97
C GLY A 321 -7.04 -32.80 9.61
N SER A 322 -7.33 -34.11 9.36
CA SER A 322 -6.49 -35.19 9.85
C SER A 322 -5.24 -35.35 8.99
N TRP A 323 -4.21 -36.00 9.55
CA TRP A 323 -3.05 -36.43 8.79
C TRP A 323 -3.46 -37.39 7.65
N HIS A 324 -2.84 -37.25 6.48
CA HIS A 324 -3.16 -38.06 5.30
C HIS A 324 -1.88 -38.65 4.68
N PRO A 325 -1.89 -39.93 4.23
CA PRO A 325 -0.71 -40.58 3.64
C PRO A 325 -0.11 -39.86 2.43
N SER A 326 -0.91 -39.11 1.67
CA SER A 326 -0.41 -38.31 0.54
C SER A 326 0.63 -37.25 0.95
N PHE A 327 0.71 -36.91 2.25
CA PHE A 327 1.74 -35.95 2.73
C PHE A 327 3.16 -36.44 2.49
N LEU A 328 3.36 -37.75 2.45
CA LEU A 328 4.65 -38.36 2.12
C LEU A 328 5.07 -38.08 0.67
N LEU A 329 4.11 -37.82 -0.22
CA LEU A 329 4.37 -37.48 -1.62
C LEU A 329 4.72 -36.00 -1.83
N TRP A 330 4.48 -35.16 -0.81
CA TRP A 330 4.64 -33.72 -0.94
C TRP A 330 6.04 -33.27 -1.40
N PRO A 331 7.16 -33.80 -0.90
CA PRO A 331 8.48 -33.38 -1.37
C PRO A 331 8.65 -33.56 -2.88
N LEU A 332 8.11 -34.67 -3.43
CA LEU A 332 8.14 -34.94 -4.86
C LEU A 332 7.21 -34.00 -5.63
N LEU A 333 5.96 -33.82 -5.17
CA LEU A 333 4.97 -32.95 -5.79
C LEU A 333 5.43 -31.49 -5.76
N ASN A 334 6.05 -31.06 -4.67
CA ASN A 334 6.63 -29.72 -4.57
C ASN A 334 7.76 -29.54 -5.61
N LYS A 335 8.69 -30.49 -5.69
CA LYS A 335 9.80 -30.41 -6.65
C LYS A 335 9.33 -30.41 -8.13
N LEU A 336 8.31 -31.20 -8.43
CA LEU A 336 7.85 -31.38 -9.82
C LEU A 336 6.84 -30.32 -10.29
N VAL A 337 6.02 -29.79 -9.36
CA VAL A 337 4.88 -28.91 -9.67
C VAL A 337 4.91 -27.61 -8.86
N ALA A 338 4.65 -27.68 -7.55
CA ALA A 338 4.40 -26.50 -6.74
C ALA A 338 5.60 -25.54 -6.72
N GLY A 339 6.80 -26.03 -6.46
CA GLY A 339 8.01 -25.21 -6.46
C GLY A 339 8.33 -24.55 -7.80
N LYS A 340 7.98 -25.19 -8.94
CA LYS A 340 8.16 -24.58 -10.25
C LYS A 340 7.21 -23.40 -10.50
N ILE A 341 5.99 -23.49 -9.97
CA ILE A 341 5.02 -22.40 -10.06
C ILE A 341 5.41 -21.29 -9.10
N MET A 342 5.76 -21.63 -7.87
CA MET A 342 6.20 -20.66 -6.87
C MET A 342 7.49 -19.94 -7.29
N ALA A 343 8.40 -20.60 -8.02
CA ALA A 343 9.59 -19.95 -8.58
C ALA A 343 9.26 -18.81 -9.56
N LYS A 344 8.10 -18.88 -10.26
CA LYS A 344 7.63 -17.78 -11.12
C LYS A 344 7.12 -16.58 -10.33
N LEU A 345 6.79 -16.79 -9.06
CA LEU A 345 6.47 -15.72 -8.09
C LEU A 345 7.71 -15.29 -7.28
N GLY A 346 8.92 -15.63 -7.75
CA GLY A 346 10.19 -15.28 -7.10
C GLY A 346 10.80 -16.40 -6.26
N GLY A 347 9.99 -17.36 -5.80
CA GLY A 347 10.45 -18.53 -5.05
C GLY A 347 10.75 -18.33 -3.56
N ASN A 348 10.84 -17.06 -3.09
CA ASN A 348 11.14 -16.73 -1.69
C ASN A 348 9.90 -16.27 -0.89
N MET A 349 8.76 -16.19 -1.54
CA MET A 349 7.53 -15.67 -0.93
C MET A 349 7.04 -16.59 0.19
N HIS A 350 7.08 -16.11 1.42
CA HIS A 350 6.57 -16.83 2.57
C HIS A 350 5.16 -16.39 2.97
N MET A 351 4.73 -15.18 2.54
CA MET A 351 3.40 -14.66 2.80
C MET A 351 2.89 -13.83 1.62
N ALA A 352 1.60 -13.92 1.39
CA ALA A 352 0.88 -13.01 0.51
C ALA A 352 -0.43 -12.58 1.16
N ALA A 353 -0.77 -11.30 1.07
CA ALA A 353 -2.05 -10.78 1.54
C ALA A 353 -2.94 -10.42 0.34
N SER A 354 -4.22 -10.72 0.43
CA SER A 354 -5.25 -10.34 -0.53
C SER A 354 -6.32 -9.50 0.15
N GLY A 355 -6.58 -8.30 -0.38
CA GLY A 355 -7.59 -7.38 0.13
C GLY A 355 -8.35 -6.68 -0.98
N GLY A 356 -9.26 -5.77 -0.62
CA GLY A 356 -10.02 -4.93 -1.54
C GLY A 356 -11.20 -5.62 -2.25
N ALA A 357 -11.25 -6.96 -2.27
CA ALA A 357 -12.38 -7.75 -2.77
C ALA A 357 -12.29 -9.20 -2.26
N PRO A 358 -13.40 -9.98 -2.25
CA PRO A 358 -13.37 -11.38 -1.88
C PRO A 358 -12.52 -12.21 -2.85
N LEU A 359 -11.62 -13.04 -2.33
CA LEU A 359 -10.86 -14.00 -3.14
C LEU A 359 -11.69 -15.25 -3.36
N PRO A 360 -12.00 -15.65 -4.62
CA PRO A 360 -12.79 -16.85 -4.89
C PRO A 360 -12.11 -18.10 -4.31
N MET A 361 -12.87 -18.90 -3.53
CA MET A 361 -12.37 -20.10 -2.85
C MET A 361 -11.62 -21.09 -3.77
N PRO A 362 -12.07 -21.36 -5.02
CA PRO A 362 -11.33 -22.24 -5.94
C PRO A 362 -9.92 -21.73 -6.23
N ILE A 363 -9.74 -20.42 -6.32
CA ILE A 363 -8.45 -19.76 -6.59
C ILE A 363 -7.59 -19.80 -5.31
N ALA A 364 -8.13 -19.41 -4.16
CA ALA A 364 -7.46 -19.52 -2.86
C ALA A 364 -6.93 -20.94 -2.63
N ARG A 365 -7.76 -21.95 -2.88
CA ARG A 365 -7.39 -23.38 -2.76
C ARG A 365 -6.19 -23.75 -3.62
N VAL A 366 -6.10 -23.24 -4.85
CA VAL A 366 -4.97 -23.54 -5.73
C VAL A 366 -3.68 -22.95 -5.18
N PHE A 367 -3.64 -21.67 -4.85
CA PHE A 367 -2.42 -21.03 -4.38
C PHE A 367 -1.97 -21.55 -3.02
N ILE A 368 -2.89 -21.71 -2.08
CA ILE A 368 -2.62 -22.32 -0.78
C ILE A 368 -2.17 -23.78 -0.93
N GLY A 369 -2.83 -24.54 -1.80
CA GLY A 369 -2.46 -25.91 -2.13
C GLY A 369 -1.09 -26.03 -2.81
N LEU A 370 -0.65 -25.01 -3.55
CA LEU A 370 0.71 -24.94 -4.08
C LEU A 370 1.74 -24.46 -3.04
N GLY A 371 1.31 -24.14 -1.81
CA GLY A 371 2.20 -23.82 -0.70
C GLY A 371 2.35 -22.33 -0.40
N LEU A 372 1.61 -21.44 -1.07
CA LEU A 372 1.59 -20.02 -0.73
C LEU A 372 0.81 -19.82 0.58
N ASN A 373 1.41 -19.16 1.56
CA ASN A 373 0.70 -18.67 2.74
C ASN A 373 -0.08 -17.42 2.33
N LEU A 374 -1.31 -17.62 1.85
CA LEU A 374 -2.19 -16.58 1.34
C LEU A 374 -3.25 -16.28 2.38
N ILE A 375 -3.23 -15.07 2.90
CA ILE A 375 -4.19 -14.55 3.88
C ILE A 375 -5.12 -13.54 3.24
N GLN A 376 -6.32 -13.41 3.80
CA GLN A 376 -7.28 -12.38 3.42
C GLN A 376 -7.53 -11.45 4.61
N GLY A 377 -7.78 -10.18 4.29
CA GLY A 377 -8.27 -9.18 5.22
C GLY A 377 -9.44 -8.40 4.62
N TYR A 378 -10.17 -7.69 5.45
CA TYR A 378 -11.28 -6.83 5.07
C TYR A 378 -11.12 -5.46 5.70
N GLY A 379 -11.55 -4.46 4.96
CA GLY A 379 -11.62 -3.08 5.41
C GLY A 379 -11.96 -2.12 4.28
N LEU A 380 -11.98 -0.85 4.60
CA LEU A 380 -12.41 0.25 3.76
C LEU A 380 -11.41 1.41 3.90
N THR A 381 -11.42 2.36 2.99
CA THR A 381 -10.64 3.60 3.17
C THR A 381 -11.01 4.30 4.48
N GLU A 382 -12.28 4.29 4.82
CA GLU A 382 -12.86 4.84 6.05
C GLU A 382 -12.39 4.15 7.33
N THR A 383 -11.66 3.04 7.21
CA THR A 383 -11.17 2.23 8.35
C THR A 383 -9.65 2.03 8.38
N SER A 384 -8.88 2.82 7.65
CA SER A 384 -7.42 3.09 7.69
C SER A 384 -6.40 2.06 7.18
N PRO A 385 -6.66 0.97 6.47
CA PRO A 385 -7.94 0.48 5.96
C PRO A 385 -8.44 -0.80 6.65
N ILE A 386 -7.71 -1.42 7.60
CA ILE A 386 -7.93 -2.81 8.01
C ILE A 386 -8.89 -2.88 9.19
N LEU A 387 -9.96 -3.67 9.05
CA LEU A 387 -10.83 -4.06 10.18
C LEU A 387 -10.53 -5.46 10.68
N THR A 388 -10.29 -6.39 9.74
CA THR A 388 -10.05 -7.79 10.06
C THR A 388 -8.93 -8.36 9.20
N ALA A 389 -8.23 -9.35 9.73
CA ALA A 389 -7.25 -10.13 8.98
C ALA A 389 -7.23 -11.60 9.45
N ASN A 390 -6.90 -12.52 8.55
CA ASN A 390 -6.69 -13.92 8.91
C ASN A 390 -5.33 -14.09 9.59
N PRO A 391 -5.26 -14.67 10.79
CA PRO A 391 -4.00 -15.04 11.41
C PRO A 391 -3.33 -16.19 10.63
N GLU A 392 -1.99 -16.21 10.58
CA GLU A 392 -1.26 -17.25 9.87
C GLU A 392 -1.54 -18.66 10.42
N ASN A 393 -1.75 -18.80 11.73
CA ASN A 393 -1.95 -20.08 12.44
C ASN A 393 -3.41 -20.49 12.57
N ASP A 394 -4.34 -19.61 12.19
CA ASP A 394 -5.77 -19.88 12.16
C ASP A 394 -6.41 -19.25 10.91
N ASN A 395 -5.76 -19.46 9.77
CA ASN A 395 -6.20 -18.93 8.49
C ASN A 395 -7.39 -19.71 7.94
N ASP A 396 -8.54 -19.05 7.81
CA ASP A 396 -9.73 -19.57 7.13
C ASP A 396 -9.93 -18.84 5.80
N PRO A 397 -9.59 -19.45 4.66
CA PRO A 397 -9.76 -18.83 3.35
C PRO A 397 -11.22 -18.54 2.97
N GLY A 398 -12.19 -19.05 3.72
CA GLY A 398 -13.63 -18.74 3.57
C GLY A 398 -14.07 -17.52 4.38
N SER A 399 -13.17 -16.93 5.15
CA SER A 399 -13.43 -15.81 6.05
C SER A 399 -12.47 -14.66 5.77
N VAL A 400 -12.83 -13.47 6.22
CA VAL A 400 -11.95 -12.28 6.24
C VAL A 400 -11.14 -12.17 7.53
N GLY A 401 -11.23 -13.18 8.41
CA GLY A 401 -10.44 -13.28 9.62
C GLY A 401 -11.09 -12.70 10.88
N ILE A 402 -10.26 -12.33 11.83
CA ILE A 402 -10.63 -11.78 13.14
C ILE A 402 -10.46 -10.27 13.18
N PRO A 403 -11.20 -9.55 14.04
CA PRO A 403 -10.99 -8.12 14.25
C PRO A 403 -9.57 -7.80 14.70
N LEU A 404 -9.04 -6.66 14.24
CA LEU A 404 -7.80 -6.12 14.79
C LEU A 404 -8.00 -5.74 16.27
N ARG A 405 -6.90 -5.69 17.02
CA ARG A 405 -6.92 -5.26 18.42
C ARG A 405 -7.55 -3.87 18.56
N GLY A 406 -8.34 -3.69 19.60
CA GLY A 406 -8.96 -2.40 19.94
C GLY A 406 -10.13 -1.99 19.07
N LEU A 407 -10.58 -2.89 18.17
CA LEU A 407 -11.79 -2.70 17.38
C LEU A 407 -12.96 -3.49 17.93
N GLU A 408 -14.12 -2.88 17.87
CA GLU A 408 -15.40 -3.53 18.12
C GLU A 408 -16.13 -3.70 16.81
N LEU A 409 -16.57 -4.92 16.52
CA LEU A 409 -17.39 -5.24 15.35
C LEU A 409 -18.72 -5.83 15.79
N ARG A 410 -19.78 -5.44 15.12
CA ARG A 410 -21.10 -6.04 15.31
C ARG A 410 -21.83 -6.16 13.96
N VAL A 411 -22.77 -7.09 13.91
CA VAL A 411 -23.72 -7.18 12.80
C VAL A 411 -24.96 -6.39 13.20
N GLY A 412 -25.25 -5.34 12.49
CA GLY A 412 -26.42 -4.48 12.66
C GLY A 412 -27.66 -5.03 11.96
N GLU A 413 -28.66 -4.16 11.75
CA GLU A 413 -29.84 -4.49 10.97
C GLU A 413 -29.47 -4.77 9.51
N ASN A 414 -30.21 -5.64 8.85
CA ASN A 414 -30.00 -6.05 7.46
C ASN A 414 -28.61 -6.67 7.17
N ASP A 415 -28.02 -7.35 8.15
CA ASP A 415 -26.69 -7.97 8.07
C ASP A 415 -25.56 -6.97 7.75
N GLU A 416 -25.73 -5.70 8.09
CA GLU A 416 -24.71 -4.67 7.94
C GLU A 416 -23.58 -4.87 8.96
N LEU A 417 -22.33 -4.91 8.50
CA LEU A 417 -21.17 -4.93 9.40
C LEU A 417 -20.87 -3.51 9.89
N GLN A 418 -20.92 -3.32 11.20
CA GLN A 418 -20.62 -2.06 11.86
C GLN A 418 -19.32 -2.16 12.64
N ALA A 419 -18.55 -1.09 12.65
CA ALA A 419 -17.23 -1.04 13.28
C ALA A 419 -17.06 0.19 14.17
N ARG A 420 -16.32 0.03 15.29
CA ARG A 420 -15.93 1.13 16.18
C ARG A 420 -14.50 0.94 16.65
N GLY A 421 -13.71 2.01 16.71
CA GLY A 421 -12.35 1.99 17.24
C GLY A 421 -11.42 3.03 16.61
N PRO A 422 -10.15 3.02 16.97
CA PRO A 422 -9.18 4.06 16.60
C PRO A 422 -8.86 4.15 15.10
N VAL A 423 -9.21 3.13 14.29
CA VAL A 423 -8.99 3.13 12.84
C VAL A 423 -10.09 3.84 12.06
N ILE A 424 -11.21 4.18 12.70
CA ILE A 424 -12.32 4.86 12.02
C ILE A 424 -11.91 6.28 11.65
N MET A 425 -12.22 6.67 10.43
CA MET A 425 -11.93 8.00 9.86
C MET A 425 -12.44 9.14 10.73
N LEU A 426 -11.86 10.32 10.57
CA LEU A 426 -12.36 11.56 11.19
C LEU A 426 -13.68 12.04 10.58
N GLY A 427 -14.04 11.53 9.40
CA GLY A 427 -15.24 11.90 8.63
C GLY A 427 -14.89 12.20 7.17
N TYR A 428 -15.88 12.68 6.41
CA TYR A 428 -15.69 13.12 5.03
C TYR A 428 -15.37 14.61 4.97
N TRP A 429 -14.35 14.97 4.19
CA TRP A 429 -13.88 16.33 4.03
C TRP A 429 -14.96 17.24 3.45
N LYS A 430 -15.32 18.30 4.20
CA LYS A 430 -16.39 19.29 3.84
C LYS A 430 -17.76 18.64 3.59
N ASP A 431 -18.04 17.46 4.15
CA ASP A 431 -19.31 16.77 3.97
C ASP A 431 -19.80 16.15 5.29
N GLN A 432 -20.25 17.01 6.21
CA GLN A 432 -20.76 16.59 7.52
C GLN A 432 -22.02 15.74 7.39
N GLN A 433 -22.88 16.02 6.42
CA GLN A 433 -24.11 15.25 6.21
C GLN A 433 -23.80 13.78 5.87
N SER A 434 -22.84 13.53 4.98
CA SER A 434 -22.40 12.17 4.67
C SER A 434 -21.67 11.51 5.85
N THR A 435 -20.95 12.29 6.65
CA THR A 435 -20.30 11.79 7.87
C THR A 435 -21.33 11.30 8.89
N ASP A 436 -22.33 12.12 9.19
CA ASP A 436 -23.40 11.78 10.15
C ASP A 436 -24.29 10.63 9.65
N ALA A 437 -24.32 10.38 8.35
CA ALA A 437 -25.06 9.26 7.77
C ALA A 437 -24.35 7.91 7.96
N VAL A 438 -23.03 7.90 8.21
CA VAL A 438 -22.22 6.66 8.32
C VAL A 438 -21.53 6.49 9.68
N ILE A 439 -21.44 7.55 10.50
CA ILE A 439 -20.92 7.48 11.87
C ILE A 439 -22.01 7.96 12.81
N ASP A 440 -22.51 7.07 13.64
CA ASP A 440 -23.56 7.38 14.60
C ASP A 440 -23.04 8.13 15.85
N ALA A 441 -23.96 8.58 16.72
CA ALA A 441 -23.63 9.34 17.94
C ALA A 441 -22.79 8.54 18.95
N ASP A 442 -22.79 7.20 18.88
CA ASP A 442 -22.02 6.30 19.73
C ASP A 442 -20.65 5.93 19.10
N GLY A 443 -20.34 6.52 17.93
CA GLY A 443 -19.09 6.32 17.19
C GLY A 443 -19.01 5.03 16.38
N TRP A 444 -20.14 4.41 16.09
CA TRP A 444 -20.19 3.27 15.17
C TRP A 444 -20.21 3.74 13.72
N PHE A 445 -19.30 3.19 12.95
CA PHE A 445 -19.26 3.32 11.50
C PHE A 445 -20.12 2.21 10.87
N HIS A 446 -21.00 2.61 9.94
CA HIS A 446 -22.02 1.78 9.26
C HIS A 446 -21.64 1.45 7.83
#